data_4fac54621d9faa4e5970f721ac712f6a
#
_entry.id   4fac54621d9faa4e5970f721ac712f6a
#
_cell.length_a   1.000
_cell.length_b   1.000
_cell.length_c   1.000
_cell.angle_alpha   90.00
_cell.angle_beta   90.00
_cell.angle_gamma   90.00
#
_symmetry.space_group_name_H-M   'P 1'
#
loop_
_entity.id
_entity.type
_entity.pdbx_description
1 polymer ?
#
loop_
_entity_poly.entity_id
_entity_poly.type
_entity_poly.pdbx_seq_one_letter_code
_entity_poly.pdbx_strand_id
1 'polypeptide(L)'
;VLNVPEVDGGELLVTARELQAEENLMKTRMGDRVVLRAGDAGLELAALIGMKAANLSEIGRVLGPDTVPDWFVVTDAALEAVLDVPVETEGGSLRLRDAIDEILGLAGANEGQKAFLIHKLWSGIKIPEWIEKAVADAYRLLGAQDPPESEEGAGRTPVAVRSSGREEDTERVAGAGEFDTFLFVRGEREVLDTIRRVWSGFWSERAIHNRAVLGATASGLGGGVLVQRICWSRVSGVLTTINVGEGRMREMVINGGLGLGEGIVSGEVGADLVIVAKEEEPDEKPLRLRYITNDKREKVVFDRRRGQGTIRVETLYHERFRPALEYVELCELVRAATRLERVYGQPLDIEFGIEGDRLRLLQARPVTRTAAILRETMDSHPLSALRTERGEGKETR
;
A
#
# COMPACT_ATOMS: atom_id res chain seq x y z
N VAL A 1 -23.98 13.33 -25.04
CA VAL A 1 -24.71 12.75 -23.92
C VAL A 1 -24.40 11.27 -23.95
N LEU A 2 -23.39 10.85 -23.19
CA LEU A 2 -23.22 9.44 -22.86
C LEU A 2 -24.28 9.15 -21.80
N ASN A 3 -25.28 8.38 -22.17
CA ASN A 3 -26.20 7.75 -21.22
C ASN A 3 -25.34 6.89 -20.31
N VAL A 4 -25.08 7.35 -19.11
CA VAL A 4 -24.65 6.49 -18.01
C VAL A 4 -25.93 5.76 -17.61
N PRO A 5 -26.03 4.43 -17.78
CA PRO A 5 -27.21 3.70 -17.29
C PRO A 5 -27.31 3.94 -15.78
N GLU A 6 -28.49 4.35 -15.32
CA GLU A 6 -28.84 4.23 -13.91
C GLU A 6 -28.74 2.73 -13.58
N VAL A 7 -27.71 2.38 -12.81
CA VAL A 7 -27.57 1.00 -12.31
C VAL A 7 -28.66 0.79 -11.28
N ASP A 8 -29.62 -0.05 -11.59
CA ASP A 8 -30.71 -0.42 -10.69
C ASP A 8 -30.09 -0.97 -9.37
N GLY A 9 -30.60 -0.50 -8.24
CA GLY A 9 -30.12 -0.97 -6.92
C GLY A 9 -30.17 -2.50 -6.74
N GLY A 10 -30.98 -3.20 -7.56
CA GLY A 10 -31.04 -4.65 -7.66
C GLY A 10 -29.80 -5.27 -8.31
N GLU A 11 -29.25 -4.66 -9.37
CA GLU A 11 -28.01 -5.13 -10.03
C GLU A 11 -26.80 -4.95 -9.12
N LEU A 12 -26.70 -3.85 -8.38
CA LEU A 12 -25.64 -3.63 -7.39
C LEU A 12 -25.65 -4.67 -6.25
N LEU A 13 -26.83 -5.07 -5.80
CA LEU A 13 -27.00 -6.11 -4.78
C LEU A 13 -26.64 -7.51 -5.31
N VAL A 14 -26.95 -7.82 -6.56
CA VAL A 14 -26.59 -9.08 -7.21
C VAL A 14 -25.06 -9.16 -7.37
N THR A 15 -24.44 -8.12 -7.90
CA THR A 15 -22.98 -8.04 -8.08
C THR A 15 -22.22 -8.15 -6.76
N ALA A 16 -22.72 -7.51 -5.68
CA ALA A 16 -22.12 -7.64 -4.36
C ALA A 16 -22.23 -9.06 -3.80
N ARG A 17 -23.34 -9.76 -4.06
CA ARG A 17 -23.52 -11.17 -3.66
C ARG A 17 -22.67 -12.13 -4.48
N GLU A 18 -22.49 -11.88 -5.77
CA GLU A 18 -21.63 -12.67 -6.64
C GLU A 18 -20.17 -12.52 -6.23
N LEU A 19 -19.70 -11.30 -5.98
CA LEU A 19 -18.36 -11.03 -5.46
C LEU A 19 -18.11 -11.71 -4.12
N GLN A 20 -19.10 -11.66 -3.20
CA GLN A 20 -19.02 -12.36 -1.92
C GLN A 20 -19.02 -13.90 -2.07
N ALA A 21 -19.72 -14.43 -3.04
CA ALA A 21 -19.75 -15.87 -3.33
C ALA A 21 -18.43 -16.35 -3.95
N GLU A 22 -17.84 -15.58 -4.86
CA GLU A 22 -16.51 -15.85 -5.41
C GLU A 22 -15.42 -15.74 -4.34
N GLU A 23 -15.49 -14.76 -3.47
CA GLU A 23 -14.61 -14.58 -2.31
C GLU A 23 -14.68 -15.79 -1.36
N ASN A 24 -15.88 -16.25 -1.04
CA ASN A 24 -16.09 -17.44 -0.20
C ASN A 24 -15.60 -18.73 -0.89
N LEU A 25 -15.75 -18.84 -2.20
CA LEU A 25 -15.25 -19.98 -2.97
C LEU A 25 -13.71 -20.00 -2.99
N MET A 26 -13.07 -18.83 -3.14
CA MET A 26 -11.59 -18.71 -3.04
C MET A 26 -11.10 -19.01 -1.63
N LYS A 27 -11.77 -18.49 -0.59
CA LYS A 27 -11.47 -18.85 0.81
C LYS A 27 -11.56 -20.36 1.04
N THR A 28 -12.55 -21.03 0.47
CA THR A 28 -12.70 -22.49 0.58
C THR A 28 -11.61 -23.26 -0.19
N ARG A 29 -11.15 -22.77 -1.33
CA ARG A 29 -10.09 -23.41 -2.13
C ARG A 29 -8.68 -23.21 -1.57
N MET A 30 -8.42 -22.10 -0.89
CA MET A 30 -7.11 -21.71 -0.35
C MET A 30 -7.08 -21.77 1.19
N GLY A 31 -8.14 -22.27 1.82
CA GLY A 31 -8.55 -22.10 3.22
C GLY A 31 -7.53 -22.39 4.31
N ASP A 32 -6.47 -23.16 4.02
CA ASP A 32 -5.46 -23.51 5.03
C ASP A 32 -4.11 -22.77 4.83
N ARG A 33 -4.00 -21.93 3.79
CA ARG A 33 -2.76 -21.21 3.53
C ARG A 33 -2.72 -19.89 4.28
N VAL A 34 -2.15 -19.91 5.47
CA VAL A 34 -1.96 -18.72 6.31
C VAL A 34 -0.81 -17.82 5.89
N VAL A 35 0.08 -18.32 5.05
CA VAL A 35 1.20 -17.58 4.47
C VAL A 35 1.31 -17.87 2.99
N LEU A 36 1.43 -16.82 2.18
CA LEU A 36 1.74 -16.90 0.76
C LEU A 36 3.01 -16.12 0.45
N ARG A 37 3.82 -16.64 -0.47
CA ARG A 37 5.04 -16.01 -0.97
C ARG A 37 4.77 -15.28 -2.29
N ALA A 38 5.67 -14.40 -2.69
CA ALA A 38 5.53 -13.60 -3.90
C ALA A 38 5.12 -14.41 -5.14
N GLY A 39 5.69 -15.62 -5.32
CA GLY A 39 5.36 -16.47 -6.47
C GLY A 39 4.01 -17.20 -6.41
N ASP A 40 3.38 -17.24 -5.23
CA ASP A 40 2.11 -17.91 -4.98
C ASP A 40 0.92 -16.93 -4.92
N ALA A 41 1.19 -15.63 -5.00
CA ALA A 41 0.22 -14.56 -4.85
C ALA A 41 -0.11 -13.91 -6.20
N GLY A 42 -1.31 -13.32 -6.31
CA GLY A 42 -1.79 -12.63 -7.51
C GLY A 42 -2.93 -11.66 -7.19
N LEU A 43 -3.33 -10.86 -8.18
CA LEU A 43 -4.44 -9.91 -8.04
C LEU A 43 -5.77 -10.61 -7.71
N GLU A 44 -5.97 -11.81 -8.22
CA GLU A 44 -7.15 -12.65 -7.94
C GLU A 44 -7.28 -13.05 -6.47
N LEU A 45 -6.18 -12.98 -5.71
CA LEU A 45 -6.15 -13.27 -4.28
C LEU A 45 -6.27 -12.02 -3.39
N ALA A 46 -6.58 -10.85 -3.96
CA ALA A 46 -6.64 -9.57 -3.24
C ALA A 46 -7.57 -9.63 -2.01
N ALA A 47 -8.67 -10.39 -2.08
CA ALA A 47 -9.57 -10.60 -0.94
C ALA A 47 -8.91 -11.33 0.23
N LEU A 48 -7.89 -12.16 -0.04
CA LEU A 48 -7.18 -12.97 0.96
C LEU A 48 -5.91 -12.29 1.47
N ILE A 49 -5.20 -11.57 0.59
CA ILE A 49 -3.87 -11.01 0.88
C ILE A 49 -3.86 -9.47 0.99
N GLY A 50 -4.98 -8.84 0.64
CA GLY A 50 -5.11 -7.38 0.57
C GLY A 50 -4.46 -6.78 -0.68
N MET A 51 -4.81 -5.52 -0.96
CA MET A 51 -4.44 -4.86 -2.22
C MET A 51 -2.95 -4.55 -2.34
N LYS A 52 -2.25 -4.21 -1.24
CA LYS A 52 -0.80 -3.93 -1.32
C LYS A 52 -0.01 -5.16 -1.76
N ALA A 53 -0.28 -6.33 -1.15
CA ALA A 53 0.40 -7.57 -1.53
C ALA A 53 0.03 -8.02 -2.95
N ALA A 54 -1.24 -7.88 -3.33
CA ALA A 54 -1.73 -8.21 -4.67
C ALA A 54 -1.05 -7.32 -5.74
N ASN A 55 -0.93 -6.02 -5.49
CA ASN A 55 -0.24 -5.09 -6.39
C ASN A 55 1.26 -5.39 -6.49
N LEU A 56 1.94 -5.76 -5.40
CA LEU A 56 3.35 -6.18 -5.44
C LEU A 56 3.54 -7.44 -6.29
N SER A 57 2.63 -8.40 -6.18
CA SER A 57 2.64 -9.59 -7.03
C SER A 57 2.52 -9.21 -8.50
N GLU A 58 1.62 -8.29 -8.84
CA GLU A 58 1.43 -7.83 -10.22
C GLU A 58 2.65 -7.08 -10.76
N ILE A 59 3.31 -6.25 -9.94
CA ILE A 59 4.58 -5.62 -10.31
C ILE A 59 5.61 -6.69 -10.69
N GLY A 60 5.80 -7.70 -9.83
CA GLY A 60 6.74 -8.80 -10.09
C GLY A 60 6.39 -9.61 -11.33
N ARG A 61 5.10 -9.84 -11.61
CA ARG A 61 4.62 -10.53 -12.82
C ARG A 61 4.92 -9.75 -14.10
N VAL A 62 4.72 -8.42 -14.08
CA VAL A 62 4.86 -7.55 -15.27
C VAL A 62 6.33 -7.21 -15.56
N LEU A 63 7.11 -6.94 -14.52
CA LEU A 63 8.46 -6.38 -14.65
C LEU A 63 9.58 -7.38 -14.31
N GLY A 64 9.23 -8.52 -13.74
CA GLY A 64 10.15 -9.52 -13.22
C GLY A 64 10.29 -9.46 -11.69
N PRO A 65 10.54 -10.62 -11.06
CA PRO A 65 10.56 -10.73 -9.60
C PRO A 65 11.66 -9.87 -8.94
N ASP A 66 12.78 -9.66 -9.63
CA ASP A 66 13.89 -8.85 -9.12
C ASP A 66 13.56 -7.36 -9.00
N THR A 67 12.44 -6.90 -9.57
CA THR A 67 12.02 -5.48 -9.46
C THR A 67 11.42 -5.16 -8.09
N VAL A 68 10.95 -6.17 -7.37
CA VAL A 68 10.34 -6.02 -6.04
C VAL A 68 11.27 -6.65 -5.00
N PRO A 69 11.56 -5.99 -3.85
CA PRO A 69 12.21 -6.67 -2.74
C PRO A 69 11.43 -7.92 -2.33
N ASP A 70 12.10 -9.02 -2.00
CA ASP A 70 11.46 -10.27 -1.60
C ASP A 70 10.46 -10.07 -0.46
N TRP A 71 9.35 -10.82 -0.47
CA TRP A 71 8.28 -10.68 0.48
C TRP A 71 7.45 -11.95 0.64
N PHE A 72 6.72 -12.00 1.73
CA PHE A 72 5.59 -12.90 1.94
C PHE A 72 4.44 -12.14 2.59
N VAL A 73 3.25 -12.70 2.55
CA VAL A 73 2.06 -12.15 3.19
C VAL A 73 1.45 -13.17 4.14
N VAL A 74 1.13 -12.74 5.34
CA VAL A 74 0.27 -13.48 6.28
C VAL A 74 -1.15 -13.15 5.87
N THR A 75 -1.92 -14.16 5.52
CA THR A 75 -3.21 -13.99 4.87
C THR A 75 -4.34 -13.67 5.86
N ASP A 76 -5.46 -13.26 5.33
CA ASP A 76 -6.71 -13.08 6.09
C ASP A 76 -7.15 -14.36 6.81
N ALA A 77 -6.87 -15.54 6.24
CA ALA A 77 -7.17 -16.81 6.91
C ALA A 77 -6.42 -16.98 8.26
N ALA A 78 -5.22 -16.41 8.38
CA ALA A 78 -4.51 -16.39 9.66
C ALA A 78 -5.18 -15.46 10.67
N LEU A 79 -5.63 -14.28 10.23
CA LEU A 79 -6.38 -13.35 11.08
C LEU A 79 -7.69 -13.99 11.57
N GLU A 80 -8.45 -14.58 10.65
CA GLU A 80 -9.70 -15.27 10.99
C GLU A 80 -9.49 -16.38 12.05
N ALA A 81 -8.42 -17.17 11.90
CA ALA A 81 -8.09 -18.20 12.88
C ALA A 81 -7.70 -17.61 14.25
N VAL A 82 -7.02 -16.48 14.28
CA VAL A 82 -6.69 -15.77 15.53
C VAL A 82 -7.93 -15.14 16.16
N LEU A 83 -8.86 -14.64 15.37
CA LEU A 83 -10.14 -14.11 15.87
C LEU A 83 -11.03 -15.17 16.53
N ASP A 84 -10.79 -16.43 16.25
CA ASP A 84 -11.50 -17.56 16.90
C ASP A 84 -10.81 -18.07 18.18
N VAL A 85 -9.65 -17.52 18.55
CA VAL A 85 -8.93 -17.88 19.81
C VAL A 85 -9.77 -17.46 21.01
N PRO A 86 -9.89 -18.32 22.06
CA PRO A 86 -10.59 -17.95 23.27
C PRO A 86 -9.83 -16.91 24.09
N VAL A 87 -10.56 -15.95 24.63
CA VAL A 87 -10.08 -14.88 25.52
C VAL A 87 -10.88 -14.88 26.81
N GLU A 88 -10.21 -14.68 27.93
CA GLU A 88 -10.88 -14.53 29.23
C GLU A 88 -11.39 -13.11 29.39
N THR A 89 -12.68 -12.96 29.69
CA THR A 89 -13.36 -11.71 29.99
C THR A 89 -13.99 -11.77 31.40
N GLU A 90 -14.46 -10.67 31.92
CA GLU A 90 -15.20 -10.66 33.20
C GLU A 90 -16.47 -11.52 33.15
N GLY A 91 -17.05 -11.73 31.97
CA GLY A 91 -18.23 -12.56 31.74
C GLY A 91 -17.93 -14.03 31.46
N GLY A 92 -16.66 -14.45 31.40
CA GLY A 92 -16.23 -15.82 31.06
C GLY A 92 -15.37 -15.86 29.79
N SER A 93 -15.15 -17.05 29.23
CA SER A 93 -14.36 -17.25 28.01
C SER A 93 -15.20 -17.02 26.77
N LEU A 94 -14.74 -16.10 25.91
CA LEU A 94 -15.34 -15.78 24.61
C LEU A 94 -14.31 -15.97 23.50
N ARG A 95 -14.74 -16.08 22.23
CA ARG A 95 -13.81 -15.91 21.11
C ARG A 95 -13.39 -14.44 21.02
N LEU A 96 -12.17 -14.17 20.57
CA LEU A 96 -11.65 -12.80 20.42
C LEU A 96 -12.62 -11.93 19.57
N ARG A 97 -13.18 -12.48 18.49
CA ARG A 97 -14.16 -11.75 17.66
C ARG A 97 -15.38 -11.33 18.42
N ASP A 98 -15.94 -12.22 19.24
CA ASP A 98 -17.16 -11.95 20.01
C ASP A 98 -16.90 -10.89 21.09
N ALA A 99 -15.72 -10.96 21.75
CA ALA A 99 -15.28 -9.94 22.72
C ALA A 99 -15.04 -8.56 22.05
N ILE A 100 -14.51 -8.53 20.83
CA ILE A 100 -14.38 -7.28 20.04
C ILE A 100 -15.74 -6.72 19.70
N ASP A 101 -16.69 -7.54 19.24
CA ASP A 101 -18.05 -7.12 18.90
C ASP A 101 -18.80 -6.57 20.14
N GLU A 102 -18.64 -7.18 21.31
CA GLU A 102 -19.16 -6.65 22.57
C GLU A 102 -18.60 -5.25 22.87
N ILE A 103 -17.28 -5.04 22.73
CA ILE A 103 -16.66 -3.73 22.95
C ILE A 103 -17.17 -2.70 21.94
N LEU A 104 -17.29 -3.08 20.66
CA LEU A 104 -17.82 -2.17 19.64
C LEU A 104 -19.27 -1.79 19.90
N GLY A 105 -20.06 -2.69 20.53
CA GLY A 105 -21.45 -2.47 20.95
C GLY A 105 -21.61 -1.65 22.24
N LEU A 106 -20.53 -1.30 22.97
CA LEU A 106 -20.62 -0.56 24.23
C LEU A 106 -21.29 0.80 24.04
N ALA A 107 -22.45 0.98 24.67
CA ALA A 107 -23.15 2.26 24.70
C ALA A 107 -22.38 3.25 25.57
N GLY A 108 -22.19 4.49 25.06
CA GLY A 108 -21.53 5.56 25.81
C GLY A 108 -20.00 5.57 25.76
N ALA A 109 -19.36 4.54 25.17
CA ALA A 109 -17.93 4.57 24.91
C ALA A 109 -17.66 5.22 23.53
N ASN A 110 -16.69 6.17 23.48
CA ASN A 110 -16.23 6.74 22.22
C ASN A 110 -15.26 5.78 21.50
N GLU A 111 -14.93 6.09 20.23
CA GLU A 111 -14.08 5.25 19.39
C GLU A 111 -12.69 5.02 20.00
N GLY A 112 -12.09 6.05 20.62
CA GLY A 112 -10.80 5.94 21.28
C GLY A 112 -10.81 4.98 22.48
N GLN A 113 -11.89 5.01 23.29
CA GLN A 113 -12.08 4.07 24.41
C GLN A 113 -12.27 2.64 23.91
N LYS A 114 -13.07 2.44 22.86
CA LYS A 114 -13.25 1.12 22.22
C LYS A 114 -11.93 0.59 21.64
N ALA A 115 -11.21 1.43 20.91
CA ALA A 115 -9.89 1.09 20.39
C ALA A 115 -8.94 0.65 21.50
N PHE A 116 -8.84 1.41 22.57
CA PHE A 116 -8.00 1.09 23.72
C PHE A 116 -8.32 -0.28 24.34
N LEU A 117 -9.60 -0.60 24.54
CA LEU A 117 -10.04 -1.88 25.09
C LEU A 117 -9.69 -3.05 24.14
N ILE A 118 -9.91 -2.87 22.84
CA ILE A 118 -9.57 -3.86 21.83
C ILE A 118 -8.05 -4.08 21.77
N HIS A 119 -7.24 -3.03 21.78
CA HIS A 119 -5.78 -3.14 21.81
C HIS A 119 -5.29 -3.87 23.07
N LYS A 120 -5.96 -3.67 24.20
CA LYS A 120 -5.66 -4.41 25.43
C LYS A 120 -5.94 -5.89 25.29
N LEU A 121 -7.04 -6.29 24.66
CA LEU A 121 -7.29 -7.70 24.33
C LEU A 121 -6.18 -8.27 23.45
N TRP A 122 -5.84 -7.61 22.36
CA TRP A 122 -4.78 -8.04 21.44
C TRP A 122 -3.42 -8.23 22.11
N SER A 123 -3.10 -7.43 23.11
CA SER A 123 -1.82 -7.54 23.83
C SER A 123 -1.66 -8.87 24.57
N GLY A 124 -2.75 -9.53 24.94
CA GLY A 124 -2.78 -10.83 25.63
C GLY A 124 -2.93 -12.05 24.71
N ILE A 125 -3.18 -11.83 23.41
CA ILE A 125 -3.44 -12.93 22.46
C ILE A 125 -2.17 -13.73 22.19
N LYS A 126 -2.30 -15.06 22.29
CA LYS A 126 -1.31 -16.00 21.77
C LYS A 126 -1.71 -16.43 20.37
N ILE A 127 -0.85 -16.16 19.41
CA ILE A 127 -1.02 -16.66 18.05
C ILE A 127 -0.91 -18.20 18.09
N PRO A 128 -1.79 -18.96 17.41
CA PRO A 128 -1.67 -20.41 17.33
C PRO A 128 -0.29 -20.87 16.82
N GLU A 129 0.30 -21.89 17.45
CA GLU A 129 1.67 -22.35 17.15
C GLU A 129 1.89 -22.69 15.66
N TRP A 130 0.87 -23.22 14.99
CA TRP A 130 0.98 -23.57 13.58
C TRP A 130 1.09 -22.32 12.69
N ILE A 131 0.47 -21.19 13.06
CA ILE A 131 0.63 -19.89 12.38
C ILE A 131 2.02 -19.34 12.69
N GLU A 132 2.44 -19.34 13.96
CA GLU A 132 3.77 -18.90 14.36
C GLU A 132 4.85 -19.64 13.57
N LYS A 133 4.72 -20.96 13.47
CA LYS A 133 5.65 -21.79 12.69
C LYS A 133 5.66 -21.42 11.21
N ALA A 134 4.48 -21.24 10.58
CA ALA A 134 4.39 -20.89 9.17
C ALA A 134 5.04 -19.52 8.88
N VAL A 135 4.83 -18.53 9.75
CA VAL A 135 5.47 -17.22 9.67
C VAL A 135 6.97 -17.30 9.86
N ALA A 136 7.44 -18.04 10.87
CA ALA A 136 8.86 -18.22 11.15
C ALA A 136 9.59 -18.92 9.99
N ASP A 137 8.98 -19.95 9.42
CA ASP A 137 9.52 -20.66 8.25
C ASP A 137 9.63 -19.73 7.03
N ALA A 138 8.60 -18.92 6.75
CA ALA A 138 8.62 -17.95 5.67
C ALA A 138 9.68 -16.85 5.88
N TYR A 139 9.82 -16.35 7.11
CA TYR A 139 10.81 -15.34 7.44
C TYR A 139 12.25 -15.89 7.30
N ARG A 140 12.52 -17.12 7.74
CA ARG A 140 13.83 -17.77 7.53
C ARG A 140 14.17 -17.92 6.06
N LEU A 141 13.18 -18.33 5.25
CA LEU A 141 13.37 -18.46 3.80
C LEU A 141 13.64 -17.11 3.13
N LEU A 142 13.01 -16.03 3.59
CA LEU A 142 13.27 -14.67 3.13
C LEU A 142 14.73 -14.26 3.36
N GLY A 143 15.32 -14.66 4.48
CA GLY A 143 16.71 -14.37 4.85
C GLY A 143 17.74 -15.38 4.33
N ALA A 144 17.32 -16.46 3.68
CA ALA A 144 18.24 -17.55 3.26
C ALA A 144 19.24 -17.12 2.17
N GLN A 145 18.99 -16.00 1.48
CA GLN A 145 19.87 -15.43 0.45
C GLN A 145 20.90 -14.44 1.02
N ASP A 146 20.80 -14.09 2.32
CA ASP A 146 21.74 -13.18 2.95
C ASP A 146 23.10 -13.88 3.17
N PRO A 147 24.23 -13.19 2.93
CA PRO A 147 25.53 -13.76 3.21
C PRO A 147 25.63 -14.16 4.69
N PRO A 148 26.16 -15.34 5.02
CA PRO A 148 26.26 -15.83 6.41
C PRO A 148 27.14 -14.95 7.31
N GLU A 149 28.00 -14.11 6.73
CA GLU A 149 28.88 -13.18 7.43
C GLU A 149 28.29 -11.76 7.57
N SER A 150 27.11 -11.50 6.99
CA SER A 150 26.44 -10.22 7.22
C SER A 150 26.03 -10.11 8.69
N GLU A 151 26.13 -8.90 9.28
CA GLU A 151 25.52 -8.62 10.60
C GLU A 151 24.05 -9.00 10.65
N GLU A 152 23.47 -9.24 9.49
CA GLU A 152 22.09 -9.59 9.23
C GLU A 152 21.83 -11.09 9.30
N GLY A 153 22.77 -11.97 9.24
CA GLY A 153 22.73 -13.45 9.28
C GLY A 153 21.37 -14.15 9.21
N ALA A 154 21.32 -15.39 8.84
CA ALA A 154 20.06 -16.14 8.72
C ALA A 154 19.17 -15.97 9.97
N GLY A 155 17.96 -15.42 9.81
CA GLY A 155 17.00 -15.16 10.89
C GLY A 155 17.09 -13.76 11.53
N ARG A 156 17.87 -12.84 10.97
CA ARG A 156 17.90 -11.41 11.39
C ARG A 156 17.74 -10.43 10.25
N THR A 157 17.31 -10.89 9.08
CA THR A 157 17.00 -10.03 7.92
C THR A 157 16.04 -8.94 8.31
N PRO A 158 16.38 -7.65 8.12
CA PRO A 158 15.47 -6.56 8.44
C PRO A 158 14.33 -6.52 7.43
N VAL A 159 13.11 -6.42 7.94
CA VAL A 159 11.89 -6.37 7.13
C VAL A 159 11.04 -5.15 7.47
N ALA A 160 10.23 -4.74 6.52
CA ALA A 160 9.08 -3.89 6.72
C ALA A 160 7.86 -4.80 6.96
N VAL A 161 7.11 -4.54 8.03
CA VAL A 161 5.83 -5.20 8.31
C VAL A 161 4.74 -4.16 8.11
N ARG A 162 3.85 -4.42 7.15
CA ARG A 162 2.84 -3.45 6.67
C ARG A 162 1.47 -4.11 6.65
N SER A 163 0.44 -3.35 6.98
CA SER A 163 -0.93 -3.78 6.68
C SER A 163 -1.14 -3.92 5.17
N SER A 164 -1.97 -4.85 4.79
CA SER A 164 -2.47 -5.04 3.44
C SER A 164 -3.97 -5.32 3.54
N GLY A 165 -4.74 -4.26 3.86
CA GLY A 165 -6.18 -4.34 4.01
C GLY A 165 -6.89 -4.49 2.65
N ARG A 166 -8.10 -5.06 2.66
CA ARG A 166 -8.94 -5.16 1.47
C ARG A 166 -9.41 -3.80 0.97
N GLU A 167 -9.65 -2.88 1.90
CA GLU A 167 -10.13 -1.53 1.60
C GLU A 167 -9.00 -0.54 1.36
N GLU A 168 -7.75 -0.92 1.70
CA GLU A 168 -6.58 -0.11 1.43
C GLU A 168 -6.38 0.04 -0.07
N ASP A 169 -5.96 1.24 -0.49
CA ASP A 169 -5.68 1.55 -1.89
C ASP A 169 -6.91 1.47 -2.84
N THR A 170 -8.13 1.47 -2.29
CA THR A 170 -9.36 1.61 -3.09
C THR A 170 -9.74 3.07 -3.27
N GLU A 171 -10.50 3.38 -4.33
CA GLU A 171 -11.00 4.75 -4.60
C GLU A 171 -11.86 5.33 -3.46
N ARG A 172 -12.44 4.48 -2.60
CA ARG A 172 -13.39 4.86 -1.54
C ARG A 172 -12.71 5.28 -0.25
N VAL A 173 -11.49 4.81 0.02
CA VAL A 173 -10.75 5.09 1.26
C VAL A 173 -9.44 5.81 0.90
N ALA A 174 -9.52 7.10 0.64
CA ALA A 174 -8.35 7.96 0.46
C ALA A 174 -7.70 8.30 1.81
N GLY A 175 -7.16 7.29 2.50
CA GLY A 175 -6.52 7.41 3.79
C GLY A 175 -5.03 7.06 3.73
N ALA A 176 -4.20 7.90 3.11
CA ALA A 176 -2.75 7.78 3.30
C ALA A 176 -2.44 7.89 4.81
N GLY A 177 -1.80 6.85 5.38
CA GLY A 177 -1.42 6.82 6.80
C GLY A 177 -2.47 6.26 7.77
N GLU A 178 -3.47 5.51 7.29
CA GLU A 178 -4.49 4.91 8.17
C GLU A 178 -3.94 3.72 8.98
N PHE A 179 -2.92 3.03 8.45
CA PHE A 179 -2.37 1.83 9.05
C PHE A 179 -0.85 1.91 9.17
N ASP A 180 -0.33 1.37 10.27
CA ASP A 180 1.07 1.46 10.63
C ASP A 180 1.98 0.63 9.70
N THR A 181 3.12 1.22 9.35
CA THR A 181 4.26 0.52 8.75
C THR A 181 5.38 0.46 9.76
N PHE A 182 5.85 -0.74 10.06
CA PHE A 182 6.98 -0.96 10.97
C PHE A 182 8.21 -1.32 10.15
N LEU A 183 9.22 -0.47 10.17
CA LEU A 183 10.46 -0.66 9.43
C LEU A 183 11.55 -1.27 10.33
N PHE A 184 12.46 -2.02 9.72
CA PHE A 184 13.63 -2.63 10.37
C PHE A 184 13.30 -3.62 11.48
N VAL A 185 12.18 -4.31 11.36
CA VAL A 185 11.81 -5.42 12.25
C VAL A 185 12.76 -6.59 12.00
N ARG A 186 13.34 -7.20 13.07
CA ARG A 186 14.36 -8.23 12.96
C ARG A 186 14.12 -9.40 13.92
N GLY A 187 14.20 -10.61 13.39
CA GLY A 187 14.03 -11.82 14.16
C GLY A 187 12.59 -12.31 14.24
N GLU A 188 12.42 -13.61 14.29
CA GLU A 188 11.12 -14.29 14.20
C GLU A 188 10.12 -13.77 15.23
N ARG A 189 10.58 -13.62 16.49
CA ARG A 189 9.70 -13.16 17.58
C ARG A 189 9.21 -11.72 17.34
N GLU A 190 10.10 -10.82 16.96
CA GLU A 190 9.72 -9.42 16.71
C GLU A 190 8.80 -9.28 15.50
N VAL A 191 9.01 -10.10 14.45
CA VAL A 191 8.11 -10.16 13.29
C VAL A 191 6.71 -10.61 13.72
N LEU A 192 6.60 -11.68 14.53
CA LEU A 192 5.31 -12.15 15.05
C LEU A 192 4.62 -11.12 15.95
N ASP A 193 5.37 -10.50 16.86
CA ASP A 193 4.84 -9.45 17.73
C ASP A 193 4.37 -8.25 16.91
N THR A 194 5.08 -7.90 15.82
CA THR A 194 4.71 -6.80 14.93
C THR A 194 3.48 -7.15 14.09
N ILE A 195 3.37 -8.38 13.58
CA ILE A 195 2.16 -8.86 12.89
C ILE A 195 0.94 -8.71 13.79
N ARG A 196 1.03 -9.11 15.06
CA ARG A 196 -0.04 -8.94 16.05
C ARG A 196 -0.41 -7.47 16.23
N ARG A 197 0.58 -6.55 16.25
CA ARG A 197 0.35 -5.10 16.34
C ARG A 197 -0.36 -4.57 15.10
N VAL A 198 0.03 -5.01 13.91
CA VAL A 198 -0.65 -4.64 12.66
C VAL A 198 -2.10 -5.10 12.68
N TRP A 199 -2.37 -6.35 13.07
CA TRP A 199 -3.75 -6.83 13.22
C TRP A 199 -4.55 -5.99 14.21
N SER A 200 -3.98 -5.69 15.39
CA SER A 200 -4.61 -4.82 16.37
C SER A 200 -4.95 -3.44 15.79
N GLY A 201 -4.10 -2.90 14.91
CA GLY A 201 -4.30 -1.62 14.24
C GLY A 201 -5.55 -1.54 13.34
N PHE A 202 -6.08 -2.70 12.90
CA PHE A 202 -7.36 -2.73 12.18
C PHE A 202 -8.54 -2.24 13.03
N TRP A 203 -8.39 -2.15 14.35
CA TRP A 203 -9.34 -1.55 15.29
C TRP A 203 -8.79 -0.27 15.94
N SER A 204 -7.97 0.50 15.23
CA SER A 204 -7.59 1.85 15.66
C SER A 204 -8.83 2.77 15.74
N GLU A 205 -8.74 3.83 16.52
CA GLU A 205 -9.82 4.82 16.65
C GLU A 205 -10.31 5.32 15.29
N ARG A 206 -9.38 5.65 14.40
CA ARG A 206 -9.67 6.10 13.04
C ARG A 206 -10.37 5.02 12.21
N ALA A 207 -9.90 3.78 12.30
CA ALA A 207 -10.47 2.66 11.57
C ALA A 207 -11.90 2.34 12.08
N ILE A 208 -12.17 2.46 13.38
CA ILE A 208 -13.51 2.31 13.95
C ILE A 208 -14.43 3.43 13.47
N HIS A 209 -13.95 4.70 13.51
CA HIS A 209 -14.71 5.86 13.04
C HIS A 209 -15.09 5.76 11.57
N ASN A 210 -14.11 5.47 10.70
CA ASN A 210 -14.36 5.38 9.26
C ASN A 210 -15.40 4.32 8.91
N ARG A 211 -15.36 3.17 9.59
CA ARG A 211 -16.37 2.12 9.40
C ARG A 211 -17.76 2.53 9.87
N ALA A 212 -17.85 3.20 11.00
CA ALA A 212 -19.13 3.74 11.50
C ALA A 212 -19.76 4.71 10.47
N VAL A 213 -18.95 5.55 9.84
CA VAL A 213 -19.38 6.48 8.78
C VAL A 213 -19.84 5.74 7.52
N LEU A 214 -19.16 4.64 7.16
CA LEU A 214 -19.47 3.85 5.96
C LEU A 214 -20.60 2.83 6.19
N GLY A 215 -21.11 2.68 7.43
CA GLY A 215 -22.11 1.68 7.78
C GLY A 215 -21.63 0.23 7.66
N ALA A 216 -20.31 0.02 7.66
CA ALA A 216 -19.70 -1.30 7.56
C ALA A 216 -19.75 -2.02 8.91
N THR A 217 -20.04 -3.33 8.87
CA THR A 217 -20.03 -4.18 10.08
C THR A 217 -18.59 -4.55 10.47
N ALA A 218 -18.36 -4.82 11.76
CA ALA A 218 -17.05 -5.25 12.27
C ALA A 218 -16.53 -6.54 11.61
N SER A 219 -17.42 -7.38 11.11
CA SER A 219 -17.11 -8.62 10.39
C SER A 219 -16.57 -8.43 8.96
N GLY A 220 -16.60 -7.20 8.42
CA GLY A 220 -16.04 -6.87 7.10
C GLY A 220 -14.54 -6.57 7.08
N LEU A 221 -13.89 -6.62 8.25
CA LEU A 221 -12.44 -6.44 8.36
C LEU A 221 -11.71 -7.66 7.85
N GLY A 222 -10.82 -7.43 6.96
CA GLY A 222 -9.97 -8.48 6.44
C GLY A 222 -8.81 -7.92 5.66
N GLY A 223 -7.83 -8.76 5.45
CA GLY A 223 -6.64 -8.43 4.71
C GLY A 223 -5.42 -9.13 5.26
N GLY A 224 -4.35 -9.05 4.52
CA GLY A 224 -3.09 -9.63 4.89
C GLY A 224 -2.20 -8.70 5.72
N VAL A 225 -1.13 -9.28 6.23
CA VAL A 225 0.03 -8.52 6.73
C VAL A 225 1.21 -8.83 5.83
N LEU A 226 1.67 -7.83 5.12
CA LEU A 226 2.82 -7.92 4.22
C LEU A 226 4.12 -7.82 5.02
N VAL A 227 5.01 -8.80 4.85
CA VAL A 227 6.36 -8.81 5.39
C VAL A 227 7.34 -8.78 4.22
N GLN A 228 8.02 -7.65 4.04
CA GLN A 228 8.87 -7.36 2.89
C GLN A 228 10.29 -7.03 3.33
N ARG A 229 11.30 -7.52 2.62
CA ARG A 229 12.70 -7.10 2.85
C ARG A 229 12.84 -5.59 2.73
N ILE A 230 13.66 -5.01 3.58
CA ILE A 230 14.00 -3.59 3.47
C ILE A 230 14.74 -3.35 2.15
N CYS A 231 14.31 -2.36 1.42
CA CYS A 231 15.06 -1.77 0.32
C CYS A 231 16.07 -0.76 0.90
N TRP A 232 17.35 -1.06 0.82
CA TRP A 232 18.42 -0.17 1.26
C TRP A 232 18.68 0.93 0.23
N SER A 233 17.68 1.75 0.02
CA SER A 233 17.72 2.76 -1.02
C SER A 233 18.68 3.90 -0.69
N ARG A 234 19.54 4.25 -1.67
CA ARG A 234 20.31 5.50 -1.66
C ARG A 234 19.48 6.69 -2.12
N VAL A 235 18.52 6.43 -3.00
CA VAL A 235 17.50 7.35 -3.49
C VAL A 235 16.17 6.64 -3.45
N SER A 236 15.13 7.35 -3.08
CA SER A 236 13.75 6.84 -3.11
C SER A 236 12.79 7.95 -3.51
N GLY A 237 11.57 7.59 -3.77
CA GLY A 237 10.59 8.58 -4.17
C GLY A 237 9.26 8.01 -4.57
N VAL A 238 8.44 8.89 -5.12
CA VAL A 238 7.11 8.60 -5.64
C VAL A 238 7.03 9.08 -7.08
N LEU A 239 6.47 8.25 -7.95
CA LEU A 239 6.13 8.58 -9.32
C LEU A 239 4.62 8.50 -9.48
N THR A 240 3.99 9.58 -9.95
CA THR A 240 2.62 9.54 -10.45
C THR A 240 2.62 9.54 -11.98
N THR A 241 1.90 8.60 -12.57
CA THR A 241 1.85 8.53 -14.04
C THR A 241 0.95 9.58 -14.68
N ILE A 242 0.41 10.51 -13.90
CA ILE A 242 -0.21 11.74 -14.38
C ILE A 242 0.28 12.93 -13.54
N ASN A 243 0.24 14.12 -14.11
CA ASN A 243 0.48 15.35 -13.37
C ASN A 243 -0.83 15.81 -12.72
N VAL A 244 -1.06 15.33 -11.50
CA VAL A 244 -2.28 15.61 -10.71
C VAL A 244 -2.41 17.11 -10.43
N GLY A 245 -1.29 17.79 -10.12
CA GLY A 245 -1.28 19.21 -9.74
C GLY A 245 -1.71 20.15 -10.87
N GLU A 246 -1.40 19.79 -12.13
CA GLU A 246 -1.73 20.59 -13.31
C GLU A 246 -2.83 19.94 -14.18
N GLY A 247 -3.38 18.79 -13.76
CA GLY A 247 -4.42 18.06 -14.50
C GLY A 247 -3.96 17.51 -15.86
N ARG A 248 -2.63 17.27 -16.03
CA ARG A 248 -2.09 16.85 -17.32
C ARG A 248 -1.89 15.35 -17.40
N MET A 249 -2.75 14.68 -18.16
CA MET A 249 -2.72 13.22 -18.34
C MET A 249 -1.50 12.70 -19.10
N ARG A 250 -0.86 13.56 -19.91
CA ARG A 250 0.32 13.20 -20.72
C ARG A 250 1.65 13.55 -20.08
N GLU A 251 1.67 13.80 -18.79
CA GLU A 251 2.88 14.04 -18.02
C GLU A 251 2.94 13.09 -16.83
N MET A 252 4.12 12.55 -16.55
CA MET A 252 4.44 11.88 -15.29
C MET A 252 5.14 12.86 -14.38
N VAL A 253 4.94 12.71 -13.07
CA VAL A 253 5.62 13.51 -12.04
C VAL A 253 6.37 12.58 -11.12
N ILE A 254 7.67 12.87 -10.93
CA ILE A 254 8.55 12.10 -10.05
C ILE A 254 9.07 13.04 -8.97
N ASN A 255 8.85 12.67 -7.71
CA ASN A 255 9.50 13.29 -6.56
C ASN A 255 10.55 12.31 -6.03
N GLY A 256 11.83 12.62 -6.20
CA GLY A 256 12.95 11.76 -5.82
C GLY A 256 13.91 12.45 -4.86
N GLY A 257 14.28 11.79 -3.78
CA GLY A 257 15.17 12.34 -2.75
C GLY A 257 16.16 11.31 -2.23
N LEU A 258 17.10 11.77 -1.43
CA LEU A 258 18.17 10.94 -0.88
C LEU A 258 17.68 10.12 0.33
N GLY A 259 18.13 8.86 0.41
CA GLY A 259 17.83 7.97 1.54
C GLY A 259 16.57 7.16 1.39
N LEU A 260 15.98 6.76 2.52
CA LEU A 260 14.82 5.89 2.61
C LEU A 260 13.52 6.62 2.26
N GLY A 261 12.56 5.87 1.68
CA GLY A 261 11.31 6.40 1.16
C GLY A 261 10.40 7.08 2.19
N GLU A 262 10.47 6.66 3.46
CA GLU A 262 9.64 7.19 4.54
C GLU A 262 9.65 8.73 4.59
N GLY A 263 10.83 9.35 4.57
CA GLY A 263 10.95 10.80 4.64
C GLY A 263 10.48 11.54 3.39
N ILE A 264 10.51 10.90 2.22
CA ILE A 264 10.04 11.48 0.95
C ILE A 264 8.52 11.39 0.85
N VAL A 265 7.95 10.21 1.18
CA VAL A 265 6.50 9.97 1.13
C VAL A 265 5.76 10.83 2.15
N SER A 266 6.34 11.02 3.36
CA SER A 266 5.78 11.91 4.39
C SER A 266 5.97 13.41 4.10
N GLY A 267 6.84 13.75 3.13
CA GLY A 267 7.20 15.15 2.83
C GLY A 267 8.10 15.82 3.88
N GLU A 268 8.73 15.02 4.75
CA GLU A 268 9.59 15.55 5.84
C GLU A 268 10.97 16.01 5.36
N VAL A 269 11.45 15.48 4.24
CA VAL A 269 12.73 15.83 3.66
C VAL A 269 12.60 16.33 2.22
N GLY A 270 13.58 17.13 1.78
CA GLY A 270 13.58 17.73 0.44
C GLY A 270 13.72 16.65 -0.65
N ALA A 271 12.96 16.81 -1.72
CA ALA A 271 13.02 15.98 -2.92
C ALA A 271 13.12 16.82 -4.19
N ASP A 272 13.78 16.30 -5.21
CA ASP A 272 13.78 16.87 -6.54
C ASP A 272 12.44 16.60 -7.24
N LEU A 273 12.05 17.49 -8.14
CA LEU A 273 10.86 17.34 -8.96
C LEU A 273 11.26 17.11 -10.41
N VAL A 274 10.80 16.00 -10.99
CA VAL A 274 10.99 15.70 -12.42
C VAL A 274 9.63 15.55 -13.08
N ILE A 275 9.41 16.31 -14.15
CA ILE A 275 8.22 16.22 -14.98
C ILE A 275 8.63 15.62 -16.32
N VAL A 276 8.03 14.49 -16.68
CA VAL A 276 8.36 13.71 -17.88
C VAL A 276 7.14 13.68 -18.80
N ALA A 277 7.30 14.08 -20.06
CA ALA A 277 6.26 13.89 -21.06
C ALA A 277 6.13 12.41 -21.42
N LYS A 278 4.87 11.91 -21.45
CA LYS A 278 4.59 10.54 -21.90
C LYS A 278 4.76 10.47 -23.42
N GLU A 279 5.64 9.60 -23.85
CA GLU A 279 5.83 9.23 -25.26
C GLU A 279 5.12 7.90 -25.53
N GLU A 280 4.67 7.71 -26.77
CA GLU A 280 4.00 6.46 -27.17
C GLU A 280 5.00 5.28 -27.20
N GLU A 281 6.28 5.55 -27.48
CA GLU A 281 7.38 4.59 -27.56
C GLU A 281 8.58 5.10 -26.75
N PRO A 282 8.56 4.95 -25.42
CA PRO A 282 9.63 5.48 -24.55
C PRO A 282 10.98 4.76 -24.72
N ASP A 283 11.01 3.60 -25.40
CA ASP A 283 12.22 2.80 -25.60
C ASP A 283 13.08 3.31 -26.75
N GLU A 284 12.49 4.06 -27.70
CA GLU A 284 13.17 4.48 -28.93
C GLU A 284 13.69 5.92 -28.91
N LYS A 285 13.19 6.75 -27.98
CA LYS A 285 13.50 8.18 -27.94
C LYS A 285 14.02 8.63 -26.58
N PRO A 286 14.91 9.63 -26.54
CA PRO A 286 15.30 10.27 -25.28
C PRO A 286 14.08 10.83 -24.55
N LEU A 287 14.05 10.71 -23.22
CA LEU A 287 12.99 11.29 -22.40
C LEU A 287 12.94 12.81 -22.56
N ARG A 288 11.76 13.33 -22.83
CA ARG A 288 11.49 14.78 -22.76
C ARG A 288 11.09 15.10 -21.31
N LEU A 289 12.01 15.69 -20.57
CA LEU A 289 11.80 15.94 -19.15
C LEU A 289 12.24 17.37 -18.76
N ARG A 290 11.67 17.83 -17.64
CA ARG A 290 12.12 19.00 -16.90
C ARG A 290 12.54 18.55 -15.51
N TYR A 291 13.82 18.71 -15.18
CA TYR A 291 14.38 18.37 -13.88
C TYR A 291 14.55 19.65 -13.04
N ILE A 292 13.98 19.66 -11.85
CA ILE A 292 14.07 20.76 -10.89
C ILE A 292 14.75 20.20 -9.64
N THR A 293 16.00 20.55 -9.44
CA THR A 293 16.77 20.14 -8.28
C THR A 293 16.45 21.04 -7.10
N ASN A 294 16.11 20.44 -5.97
CA ASN A 294 15.85 21.14 -4.72
C ASN A 294 17.01 20.98 -3.73
N ASP A 295 17.01 21.81 -2.68
CA ASP A 295 17.97 21.70 -1.57
C ASP A 295 17.58 20.53 -0.64
N LYS A 296 18.26 19.41 -0.79
CA LYS A 296 18.07 18.18 0.00
C LYS A 296 18.93 18.21 1.27
N ARG A 297 18.57 19.09 2.23
CA ARG A 297 19.36 19.33 3.45
C ARG A 297 19.53 18.11 4.34
N GLU A 298 18.49 17.29 4.39
CA GLU A 298 18.41 16.10 5.25
C GLU A 298 17.95 14.90 4.43
N LYS A 299 18.34 13.73 4.91
CA LYS A 299 17.86 12.44 4.40
C LYS A 299 17.51 11.52 5.57
N VAL A 300 16.57 10.60 5.35
CA VAL A 300 16.22 9.56 6.31
C VAL A 300 17.07 8.33 6.04
N VAL A 301 17.69 7.81 7.08
CA VAL A 301 18.51 6.60 7.03
C VAL A 301 18.20 5.69 8.23
N PHE A 302 18.63 4.43 8.15
CA PHE A 302 18.56 3.51 9.28
C PHE A 302 19.35 4.02 10.49
N ASP A 303 18.78 3.97 11.69
CA ASP A 303 19.49 4.32 12.93
C ASP A 303 20.41 3.17 13.38
N ARG A 304 21.64 3.20 12.89
CA ARG A 304 22.68 2.21 13.25
C ARG A 304 23.03 2.20 14.73
N ARG A 305 22.83 3.33 15.45
CA ARG A 305 23.18 3.43 16.88
C ARG A 305 22.18 2.69 17.74
N ARG A 306 20.91 2.79 17.38
CA ARG A 306 19.82 2.05 18.06
C ARG A 306 19.65 0.64 17.53
N GLY A 307 20.16 0.34 16.33
CA GLY A 307 19.94 -0.93 15.65
C GLY A 307 18.50 -1.17 15.20
N GLN A 308 17.65 -0.13 15.24
CA GLN A 308 16.23 -0.18 14.85
C GLN A 308 15.72 1.20 14.46
N GLY A 309 14.67 1.23 13.63
CA GLY A 309 14.02 2.47 13.19
C GLY A 309 14.87 3.32 12.27
N THR A 310 14.45 4.55 12.09
CA THR A 310 15.06 5.54 11.18
C THR A 310 15.48 6.80 11.91
N ILE A 311 16.41 7.53 11.33
CA ILE A 311 16.90 8.82 11.83
C ILE A 311 17.12 9.77 10.65
N ARG A 312 16.85 11.07 10.86
CA ARG A 312 17.23 12.13 9.93
C ARG A 312 18.69 12.50 10.17
N VAL A 313 19.45 12.59 9.07
CA VAL A 313 20.83 13.03 9.08
C VAL A 313 21.04 14.12 8.03
N GLU A 314 21.97 15.03 8.29
CA GLU A 314 22.36 16.04 7.32
C GLU A 314 22.96 15.38 6.08
N THR A 315 22.60 15.88 4.91
CA THR A 315 23.17 15.49 3.62
C THR A 315 24.49 16.23 3.41
N LEU A 316 25.46 15.55 2.84
CA LEU A 316 26.75 16.17 2.50
C LEU A 316 26.51 17.34 1.52
N TYR A 317 27.22 18.45 1.73
CA TYR A 317 26.99 19.69 0.98
C TYR A 317 27.03 19.50 -0.55
N HIS A 318 27.93 18.64 -1.04
CA HIS A 318 28.05 18.36 -2.47
C HIS A 318 26.94 17.48 -3.04
N GLU A 319 26.17 16.76 -2.20
CA GLU A 319 25.03 15.95 -2.62
C GLU A 319 23.72 16.77 -2.65
N ARG A 320 23.63 17.82 -1.82
CA ARG A 320 22.38 18.58 -1.61
C ARG A 320 21.75 19.13 -2.88
N PHE A 321 22.58 19.63 -3.79
CA PHE A 321 22.16 20.33 -5.01
C PHE A 321 22.39 19.51 -6.30
N ARG A 322 22.84 18.26 -6.18
CA ARG A 322 22.94 17.37 -7.33
C ARG A 322 21.61 16.67 -7.58
N PRO A 323 21.28 16.35 -8.82
CA PRO A 323 20.17 15.46 -9.11
C PRO A 323 20.23 14.19 -8.25
N ALA A 324 19.11 13.84 -7.61
CA ALA A 324 19.01 12.61 -6.82
C ALA A 324 19.02 11.38 -7.73
N LEU A 325 18.32 11.45 -8.87
CA LEU A 325 18.21 10.39 -9.86
C LEU A 325 19.10 10.70 -11.08
N GLU A 326 19.80 9.68 -11.53
CA GLU A 326 20.55 9.72 -12.78
C GLU A 326 19.62 9.50 -13.98
N TYR A 327 20.04 9.93 -15.18
CA TYR A 327 19.23 9.81 -16.38
C TYR A 327 18.89 8.36 -16.73
N VAL A 328 19.81 7.43 -16.52
CA VAL A 328 19.59 5.99 -16.76
C VAL A 328 18.51 5.45 -15.83
N GLU A 329 18.53 5.84 -14.55
CA GLU A 329 17.52 5.46 -13.55
C GLU A 329 16.15 6.04 -13.86
N LEU A 330 16.10 7.30 -14.33
CA LEU A 330 14.87 7.90 -14.82
C LEU A 330 14.29 7.15 -16.02
N CYS A 331 15.13 6.74 -16.97
CA CYS A 331 14.68 5.94 -18.10
C CYS A 331 14.09 4.60 -17.66
N GLU A 332 14.76 3.90 -16.75
CA GLU A 332 14.30 2.61 -16.22
C GLU A 332 12.96 2.77 -15.47
N LEU A 333 12.88 3.76 -14.58
CA LEU A 333 11.68 4.04 -13.80
C LEU A 333 10.47 4.42 -14.70
N VAL A 334 10.67 5.28 -15.69
CA VAL A 334 9.61 5.71 -16.62
C VAL A 334 9.13 4.54 -17.49
N ARG A 335 10.04 3.67 -17.96
CA ARG A 335 9.68 2.45 -18.69
C ARG A 335 8.86 1.51 -17.84
N ALA A 336 9.30 1.25 -16.60
CA ALA A 336 8.58 0.42 -15.65
C ALA A 336 7.17 0.97 -15.37
N ALA A 337 7.05 2.26 -15.08
CA ALA A 337 5.77 2.93 -14.84
C ALA A 337 4.84 2.87 -16.06
N THR A 338 5.37 3.08 -17.27
CA THR A 338 4.59 2.99 -18.52
C THR A 338 4.05 1.57 -18.75
N ARG A 339 4.86 0.55 -18.50
CA ARG A 339 4.44 -0.85 -18.65
C ARG A 339 3.34 -1.20 -17.64
N LEU A 340 3.50 -0.80 -16.38
CA LEU A 340 2.48 -1.01 -15.35
C LEU A 340 1.19 -0.27 -15.67
N GLU A 341 1.25 1.02 -16.03
CA GLU A 341 0.06 1.79 -16.38
C GLU A 341 -0.73 1.16 -17.53
N ARG A 342 -0.05 0.60 -18.54
CA ARG A 342 -0.71 -0.14 -19.64
C ARG A 342 -1.45 -1.38 -19.15
N VAL A 343 -0.88 -2.12 -18.20
CA VAL A 343 -1.51 -3.33 -17.64
C VAL A 343 -2.69 -2.98 -16.75
N TYR A 344 -2.55 -1.95 -15.90
CA TYR A 344 -3.62 -1.50 -15.02
C TYR A 344 -4.74 -0.74 -15.76
N GLY A 345 -4.46 -0.22 -16.95
CA GLY A 345 -5.42 0.56 -17.76
C GLY A 345 -5.82 1.91 -17.15
N GLN A 346 -5.09 2.36 -16.12
CA GLN A 346 -5.38 3.60 -15.39
C GLN A 346 -4.12 4.20 -14.79
N PRO A 347 -4.12 5.51 -14.49
CA PRO A 347 -2.98 6.18 -13.87
C PRO A 347 -2.60 5.58 -12.51
N LEU A 348 -1.29 5.53 -12.24
CA LEU A 348 -0.70 4.92 -11.07
C LEU A 348 0.09 5.92 -10.23
N ASP A 349 0.10 5.64 -8.93
CA ASP A 349 0.99 6.19 -7.90
C ASP A 349 1.97 5.06 -7.50
N ILE A 350 3.26 5.27 -7.71
CA ILE A 350 4.30 4.24 -7.60
C ILE A 350 5.37 4.70 -6.62
N GLU A 351 5.58 3.94 -5.55
CA GLU A 351 6.71 4.12 -4.63
C GLU A 351 7.91 3.32 -5.14
N PHE A 352 9.09 3.95 -5.17
CA PHE A 352 10.31 3.32 -5.65
C PHE A 352 11.52 3.59 -4.77
N GLY A 353 12.54 2.77 -4.91
CA GLY A 353 13.88 2.96 -4.36
C GLY A 353 14.96 2.52 -5.34
N ILE A 354 16.11 3.16 -5.26
CA ILE A 354 17.33 2.73 -5.97
C ILE A 354 18.27 2.11 -4.95
N GLU A 355 18.40 0.79 -5.02
CA GLU A 355 19.25 -0.02 -4.15
C GLU A 355 20.54 -0.40 -4.88
N GLY A 356 21.67 0.23 -4.50
CA GLY A 356 22.85 0.21 -5.37
C GLY A 356 22.52 0.85 -6.71
N ASP A 357 22.59 0.07 -7.79
CA ASP A 357 22.27 0.47 -9.16
C ASP A 357 20.94 -0.15 -9.66
N ARG A 358 20.14 -0.74 -8.77
CA ARG A 358 18.92 -1.46 -9.13
C ARG A 358 17.69 -0.69 -8.75
N LEU A 359 16.76 -0.55 -9.68
CA LEU A 359 15.42 -0.06 -9.41
C LEU A 359 14.62 -1.11 -8.61
N ARG A 360 14.02 -0.68 -7.52
CA ARG A 360 13.08 -1.45 -6.72
C ARG A 360 11.75 -0.72 -6.65
N LEU A 361 10.66 -1.39 -6.97
CA LEU A 361 9.32 -0.86 -6.78
C LEU A 361 8.75 -1.42 -5.47
N LEU A 362 8.27 -0.52 -4.63
CA LEU A 362 7.85 -0.83 -3.25
C LEU A 362 6.33 -0.88 -3.12
N GLN A 363 5.63 -0.17 -4.00
CA GLN A 363 4.18 -0.14 -4.07
C GLN A 363 3.75 0.44 -5.43
N ALA A 364 2.64 -0.02 -5.97
CA ALA A 364 1.92 0.65 -7.05
C ALA A 364 0.42 0.57 -6.76
N ARG A 365 -0.27 1.68 -6.96
CA ARG A 365 -1.72 1.76 -6.76
C ARG A 365 -2.34 2.72 -7.77
N PRO A 366 -3.62 2.55 -8.10
CA PRO A 366 -4.37 3.52 -8.88
C PRO A 366 -4.39 4.91 -8.22
N VAL A 367 -4.26 5.96 -9.02
CA VAL A 367 -4.40 7.33 -8.52
C VAL A 367 -5.86 7.56 -8.14
N THR A 368 -6.11 7.72 -6.84
CA THR A 368 -7.41 8.13 -6.31
C THR A 368 -7.72 9.56 -6.80
N ARG A 369 -8.93 9.86 -7.25
CA ARG A 369 -9.35 11.16 -7.84
C ARG A 369 -9.13 11.34 -9.34
N THR A 370 -8.72 10.31 -10.08
CA THR A 370 -8.59 10.42 -11.54
C THR A 370 -9.88 10.95 -12.19
N ALA A 371 -11.05 10.47 -11.76
CA ALA A 371 -12.34 10.93 -12.26
C ALA A 371 -12.65 12.40 -11.93
N ALA A 372 -12.25 12.87 -10.74
CA ALA A 372 -12.40 14.29 -10.35
C ALA A 372 -11.48 15.19 -11.17
N ILE A 373 -10.21 14.79 -11.33
CA ILE A 373 -9.22 15.50 -12.13
C ILE A 373 -9.68 15.60 -13.60
N LEU A 374 -10.19 14.51 -14.15
CA LEU A 374 -10.72 14.50 -15.53
C LEU A 374 -11.92 15.43 -15.68
N ARG A 375 -12.84 15.49 -14.69
CA ARG A 375 -13.97 16.42 -14.70
C ARG A 375 -13.51 17.86 -14.64
N GLU A 376 -12.66 18.21 -13.69
CA GLU A 376 -12.10 19.56 -13.54
C GLU A 376 -11.35 20.01 -14.80
N THR A 377 -10.57 19.11 -15.42
CA THR A 377 -9.85 19.40 -16.67
C THR A 377 -10.81 19.57 -17.84
N MET A 378 -11.90 18.79 -17.90
CA MET A 378 -12.93 18.92 -18.95
C MET A 378 -13.75 20.21 -18.76
N ASP A 379 -14.07 20.59 -17.53
CA ASP A 379 -14.84 21.80 -17.21
C ASP A 379 -14.01 23.08 -17.40
N SER A 380 -12.70 23.02 -17.18
CA SER A 380 -11.77 24.15 -17.39
C SER A 380 -11.30 24.29 -18.84
N HIS A 381 -11.61 23.32 -19.73
CA HIS A 381 -11.20 23.41 -21.12
C HIS A 381 -11.98 24.49 -21.87
N PRO A 382 -11.34 25.38 -22.68
CA PRO A 382 -12.03 26.48 -23.41
C PRO A 382 -13.20 26.04 -24.28
N LEU A 383 -13.24 24.77 -24.70
CA LEU A 383 -14.35 24.18 -25.47
C LEU A 383 -15.56 23.77 -24.60
N SER A 384 -15.46 23.79 -23.26
CA SER A 384 -16.61 23.53 -22.38
C SER A 384 -17.65 24.64 -22.49
N ALA A 385 -17.24 25.88 -22.73
CA ALA A 385 -18.11 27.02 -22.98
C ALA A 385 -19.01 26.86 -24.25
N LEU A 386 -18.56 26.11 -25.27
CA LEU A 386 -19.34 25.81 -26.46
C LEU A 386 -20.46 24.77 -26.28
N ARG A 387 -20.45 24.04 -25.16
CA ARG A 387 -21.50 23.06 -24.81
C ARG A 387 -22.72 23.72 -24.18
N THR A 388 -22.53 24.77 -23.40
CA THR A 388 -23.62 25.52 -22.74
C THR A 388 -24.48 26.33 -23.72
N GLU A 389 -23.94 26.78 -24.85
CA GLU A 389 -24.71 27.55 -25.85
C GLU A 389 -25.62 26.68 -26.75
N ARG A 390 -25.48 25.37 -26.78
CA ARG A 390 -26.35 24.47 -27.59
C ARG A 390 -27.56 23.92 -26.82
N GLY A 391 -27.67 24.18 -25.52
CA GLY A 391 -28.75 23.67 -24.64
C GLY A 391 -29.97 24.61 -24.50
N GLU A 392 -29.87 25.88 -24.94
CA GLU A 392 -30.99 26.84 -24.87
C GLU A 392 -31.49 27.27 -26.27
N GLY A 393 -31.81 26.30 -27.08
CA GLY A 393 -32.57 26.53 -28.32
C GLY A 393 -34.05 26.41 -28.03
N LYS A 394 -34.68 27.54 -27.76
CA LYS A 394 -36.10 27.80 -27.62
C LYS A 394 -36.98 26.91 -28.50
N GLU A 395 -37.83 26.10 -27.89
CA GLU A 395 -39.16 25.80 -28.45
C GLU A 395 -40.01 27.07 -28.31
N THR A 396 -40.24 27.71 -29.41
CA THR A 396 -41.35 28.65 -29.59
C THR A 396 -42.02 28.35 -30.93
N ARG A 397 -43.24 27.87 -30.82
CA ARG A 397 -44.37 27.68 -31.74
C ARG A 397 -44.55 26.28 -32.30
#